data_f046fb391f1ae479d21a06e7e60d6532
#
_entry.id   f046fb391f1ae479d21a06e7e60d6532
#
_cell.length_a   1.000
_cell.length_b   1.000
_cell.length_c   1.000
_cell.angle_alpha   90.00
_cell.angle_beta   90.00
_cell.angle_gamma   90.00
#
_symmetry.space_group_name_H-M   'P 1'
#
loop_
_entity.id
_entity.type
_entity.pdbx_description
1 polymer ?
#
loop_
_entity_poly.entity_id
_entity_poly.type
_entity_poly.pdbx_seq_one_letter_code
_entity_poly.pdbx_strand_id
1 'polypeptide(L)'
;HYPLRRQRQMCIRDRRRKGKATKEQAEEMLDNVNYFGTMLVYTGKAAGLVSGAAHSTGDTVRPALQIIKTKPGVSKTSGIFFMIKDDEQYIFGDCAINPELDAQGLAEIAVESAKSALSFGMEPKVAMLSFSTKGSAKSDDVTKVQEALKLAQEKVQSDNIENVVIDGEFQFDAAIVPSVAEKKAPGAKIQGDANVFIFPSLEAGNIGYKIAQRLGGYDAVGPVLQGLNSPVNDLSRGCSTEDVYNLSIITAAQSLQ
;
A
#
# COMPACT_ATOMS: atom_id res chain seq x y z
N HIS A 1 28.07 -13.03 -19.13
CA HIS A 1 26.65 -13.23 -18.73
C HIS A 1 26.40 -14.49 -17.89
N TYR A 2 27.19 -15.54 -18.03
CA TYR A 2 27.03 -16.83 -17.32
C TYR A 2 27.14 -16.73 -15.78
N PRO A 3 28.11 -16.01 -15.18
CA PRO A 3 28.22 -15.87 -13.72
C PRO A 3 27.01 -15.20 -13.07
N LEU A 4 26.47 -14.16 -13.69
CA LEU A 4 25.31 -13.42 -13.18
C LEU A 4 24.02 -14.25 -13.21
N ARG A 5 23.81 -15.08 -14.25
CA ARG A 5 22.69 -16.01 -14.31
C ARG A 5 22.76 -17.04 -13.19
N ARG A 6 23.94 -17.63 -12.97
CA ARG A 6 24.17 -18.60 -11.88
C ARG A 6 23.95 -18.01 -10.49
N GLN A 7 24.41 -16.78 -10.27
CA GLN A 7 24.19 -16.08 -9.01
C GLN A 7 22.70 -15.84 -8.75
N ARG A 8 21.94 -15.40 -9.77
CA ARG A 8 20.48 -15.18 -9.67
C ARG A 8 19.74 -16.48 -9.38
N GLN A 9 20.11 -17.58 -10.04
CA GLN A 9 19.53 -18.91 -9.79
C GLN A 9 19.75 -19.36 -8.34
N MET A 10 20.96 -19.17 -7.80
CA MET A 10 21.26 -19.49 -6.40
C MET A 10 20.42 -18.64 -5.45
N CYS A 11 20.33 -17.33 -5.69
CA CYS A 11 19.53 -16.43 -4.86
C CYS A 11 18.03 -16.79 -4.89
N ILE A 12 17.45 -17.12 -6.05
CA ILE A 12 16.06 -17.57 -6.15
C ILE A 12 15.87 -18.85 -5.35
N ARG A 13 16.75 -19.84 -5.53
CA ARG A 13 16.70 -21.10 -4.81
C ARG A 13 16.74 -20.89 -3.29
N ASP A 14 17.63 -20.02 -2.80
CA ASP A 14 17.83 -19.81 -1.38
C ASP A 14 16.70 -18.98 -0.75
N ARG A 15 16.14 -18.02 -1.49
CA ARG A 15 15.08 -17.13 -1.00
C ARG A 15 13.68 -17.69 -1.12
N ARG A 16 13.39 -18.39 -2.21
CA ARG A 16 12.11 -19.06 -2.39
C ARG A 16 12.06 -20.29 -1.50
N ARG A 17 11.10 -20.60 -0.77
CA ARG A 17 10.90 -21.83 0.02
C ARG A 17 12.04 -22.22 0.95
N LYS A 18 12.81 -21.28 1.45
CA LYS A 18 13.92 -21.57 2.40
C LYS A 18 14.86 -22.69 1.86
N GLY A 19 15.32 -22.58 0.63
CA GLY A 19 16.21 -23.55 -0.01
C GLY A 19 15.53 -24.79 -0.63
N LYS A 20 14.21 -24.84 -0.70
CA LYS A 20 13.46 -25.98 -1.27
C LYS A 20 13.24 -25.90 -2.79
N ALA A 21 13.61 -24.82 -3.47
CA ALA A 21 13.51 -24.73 -4.93
C ALA A 21 14.67 -25.48 -5.59
N THR A 22 14.39 -26.30 -6.61
CA THR A 22 15.44 -26.97 -7.40
C THR A 22 16.13 -25.98 -8.34
N LYS A 23 17.27 -26.38 -8.91
CA LYS A 23 18.00 -25.57 -9.88
C LYS A 23 17.15 -25.34 -11.15
N GLU A 24 16.48 -26.37 -11.62
CA GLU A 24 15.61 -26.34 -12.79
C GLU A 24 14.44 -25.38 -12.60
N GLN A 25 13.81 -25.42 -11.42
CA GLN A 25 12.75 -24.47 -11.07
C GLN A 25 13.27 -23.02 -11.02
N ALA A 26 14.48 -22.79 -10.54
CA ALA A 26 15.08 -21.46 -10.52
C ALA A 26 15.45 -20.97 -11.93
N GLU A 27 15.80 -21.86 -12.85
CA GLU A 27 16.05 -21.56 -14.26
C GLU A 27 14.76 -21.14 -14.98
N GLU A 28 13.69 -21.94 -14.84
CA GLU A 28 12.36 -21.64 -15.38
C GLU A 28 11.82 -20.29 -14.86
N MET A 29 12.00 -20.01 -13.58
CA MET A 29 11.57 -18.73 -13.00
C MET A 29 12.32 -17.55 -13.60
N LEU A 30 13.58 -17.67 -13.98
CA LEU A 30 14.33 -16.56 -14.60
C LEU A 30 13.91 -16.28 -16.05
N ASP A 31 13.21 -17.18 -16.69
CA ASP A 31 12.61 -16.95 -18.00
C ASP A 31 11.31 -16.12 -17.89
N ASN A 32 10.74 -16.00 -16.68
CA ASN A 32 9.62 -15.12 -16.39
C ASN A 32 10.11 -13.68 -16.11
N VAL A 33 9.58 -12.72 -16.86
CA VAL A 33 10.03 -11.31 -16.83
C VAL A 33 9.89 -10.66 -15.44
N ASN A 34 8.85 -11.02 -14.67
CA ASN A 34 8.62 -10.47 -13.33
C ASN A 34 9.63 -11.01 -12.31
N TYR A 35 9.94 -12.31 -12.37
CA TYR A 35 11.02 -12.89 -11.55
C TYR A 35 12.38 -12.32 -11.95
N PHE A 36 12.62 -12.18 -13.24
CA PHE A 36 13.89 -11.61 -13.73
C PHE A 36 14.05 -10.16 -13.26
N GLY A 37 13.03 -9.31 -13.45
CA GLY A 37 13.03 -7.92 -13.00
C GLY A 37 13.20 -7.80 -11.49
N THR A 38 12.48 -8.61 -10.71
CA THR A 38 12.63 -8.66 -9.24
C THR A 38 14.06 -9.06 -8.83
N MET A 39 14.69 -9.98 -9.56
CA MET A 39 16.08 -10.36 -9.30
C MET A 39 17.09 -9.25 -9.64
N LEU A 40 16.80 -8.40 -10.62
CA LEU A 40 17.63 -7.20 -10.88
C LEU A 40 17.59 -6.25 -9.69
N VAL A 41 16.40 -6.01 -9.12
CA VAL A 41 16.24 -5.19 -7.91
C VAL A 41 16.97 -5.83 -6.73
N TYR A 42 16.72 -7.11 -6.46
CA TYR A 42 17.34 -7.83 -5.34
C TYR A 42 18.87 -7.83 -5.38
N THR A 43 19.47 -7.91 -6.58
CA THR A 43 20.92 -7.90 -6.76
C THR A 43 21.53 -6.50 -6.89
N GLY A 44 20.74 -5.43 -6.67
CA GLY A 44 21.19 -4.03 -6.78
C GLY A 44 21.55 -3.58 -8.20
N LYS A 45 21.02 -4.29 -9.21
CA LYS A 45 21.20 -3.93 -10.63
C LYS A 45 20.12 -2.97 -11.16
N ALA A 46 19.03 -2.84 -10.42
CA ALA A 46 17.97 -1.86 -10.61
C ALA A 46 17.55 -1.31 -9.25
N ALA A 47 17.15 -0.04 -9.20
CA ALA A 47 16.69 0.62 -7.98
C ALA A 47 15.26 0.20 -7.59
N GLY A 48 14.45 -0.16 -8.57
CA GLY A 48 13.07 -0.61 -8.39
C GLY A 48 12.54 -1.33 -9.63
N LEU A 49 11.31 -1.82 -9.55
CA LEU A 49 10.60 -2.49 -10.64
C LEU A 49 9.21 -1.92 -10.79
N VAL A 50 8.82 -1.57 -12.01
CA VAL A 50 7.44 -1.30 -12.42
C VAL A 50 7.04 -2.36 -13.42
N SER A 51 5.95 -3.07 -13.16
CA SER A 51 5.42 -4.13 -14.03
C SER A 51 3.88 -4.17 -13.91
N GLY A 52 3.20 -5.09 -14.60
CA GLY A 52 1.76 -5.32 -14.43
C GLY A 52 0.91 -4.98 -15.65
N ALA A 53 1.33 -4.08 -16.54
CA ALA A 53 0.54 -3.66 -17.69
C ALA A 53 0.06 -4.82 -18.60
N ALA A 54 0.81 -5.92 -18.64
CA ALA A 54 0.49 -7.13 -19.41
C ALA A 54 0.31 -8.39 -18.53
N HIS A 55 0.27 -8.23 -17.20
CA HIS A 55 0.23 -9.32 -16.24
C HIS A 55 -0.84 -9.10 -15.17
N SER A 56 -1.20 -10.15 -14.43
CA SER A 56 -2.04 -9.98 -13.25
C SER A 56 -1.23 -9.39 -12.10
N THR A 57 -1.89 -8.66 -11.17
CA THR A 57 -1.28 -8.19 -9.91
C THR A 57 -0.55 -9.31 -9.17
N GLY A 58 -1.13 -10.52 -9.13
CA GLY A 58 -0.49 -11.67 -8.51
C GLY A 58 0.83 -12.08 -9.16
N ASP A 59 0.96 -11.92 -10.48
CA ASP A 59 2.19 -12.27 -11.21
C ASP A 59 3.31 -11.26 -10.97
N THR A 60 2.98 -10.00 -10.72
CA THR A 60 3.94 -8.96 -10.34
C THR A 60 4.33 -9.05 -8.86
N VAL A 61 3.35 -9.18 -7.97
CA VAL A 61 3.55 -9.10 -6.52
C VAL A 61 4.18 -10.39 -5.96
N ARG A 62 3.83 -11.57 -6.48
CA ARG A 62 4.35 -12.85 -5.98
C ARG A 62 5.88 -12.96 -6.01
N PRO A 63 6.60 -12.60 -7.09
CA PRO A 63 8.06 -12.56 -7.09
C PRO A 63 8.63 -11.62 -6.03
N ALA A 64 8.03 -10.42 -5.86
CA ALA A 64 8.45 -9.45 -4.86
C ALA A 64 8.33 -10.03 -3.43
N LEU A 65 7.20 -10.62 -3.08
CA LEU A 65 7.00 -11.25 -1.77
C LEU A 65 7.95 -12.44 -1.52
N GLN A 66 8.28 -13.18 -2.56
CA GLN A 66 9.16 -14.35 -2.43
C GLN A 66 10.64 -13.99 -2.31
N ILE A 67 11.10 -12.94 -3.02
CA ILE A 67 12.51 -12.59 -3.18
C ILE A 67 12.88 -11.35 -2.36
N ILE A 68 12.19 -10.23 -2.58
CA ILE A 68 12.42 -8.95 -1.87
C ILE A 68 11.98 -9.07 -0.41
N LYS A 69 10.76 -9.60 -0.19
CA LYS A 69 10.11 -9.74 1.11
C LYS A 69 9.74 -8.39 1.74
N THR A 70 9.02 -8.45 2.85
CA THR A 70 8.64 -7.28 3.63
C THR A 70 9.80 -6.76 4.47
N LYS A 71 9.74 -5.47 4.80
CA LYS A 71 10.63 -4.81 5.76
C LYS A 71 10.51 -5.48 7.14
N PRO A 72 11.55 -5.43 7.98
CA PRO A 72 11.44 -5.87 9.37
C PRO A 72 10.28 -5.15 10.09
N GLY A 73 9.47 -5.92 10.82
CA GLY A 73 8.31 -5.38 11.55
C GLY A 73 7.06 -5.15 10.71
N VAL A 74 7.08 -5.46 9.39
CA VAL A 74 5.93 -5.43 8.50
C VAL A 74 5.54 -6.86 8.12
N SER A 75 4.33 -7.27 8.45
CA SER A 75 3.86 -8.64 8.18
C SER A 75 3.23 -8.78 6.80
N LYS A 76 2.61 -7.72 6.28
CA LYS A 76 1.86 -7.70 5.02
C LYS A 76 2.28 -6.53 4.14
N THR A 77 2.39 -6.78 2.85
CA THR A 77 2.48 -5.72 1.82
C THR A 77 1.07 -5.23 1.53
N SER A 78 0.90 -3.94 1.31
CA SER A 78 -0.36 -3.33 0.90
C SER A 78 -0.18 -2.44 -0.32
N GLY A 79 -1.29 -2.07 -0.97
CA GLY A 79 -1.30 -1.22 -2.15
C GLY A 79 -2.09 0.04 -1.92
N ILE A 80 -1.44 1.19 -2.01
CA ILE A 80 -2.10 2.50 -1.91
C ILE A 80 -2.26 3.14 -3.29
N PHE A 81 -3.25 4.02 -3.40
CA PHE A 81 -3.39 4.92 -4.52
C PHE A 81 -3.21 6.37 -4.06
N PHE A 82 -2.41 7.13 -4.80
CA PHE A 82 -2.44 8.57 -4.72
C PHE A 82 -3.60 9.07 -5.58
N MET A 83 -4.56 9.73 -4.96
CA MET A 83 -5.71 10.34 -5.62
C MET A 83 -5.42 11.82 -5.76
N ILE A 84 -5.22 12.28 -6.99
CA ILE A 84 -4.77 13.66 -7.29
C ILE A 84 -5.80 14.35 -8.17
N LYS A 85 -6.18 15.55 -7.79
CA LYS A 85 -7.03 16.42 -8.60
C LYS A 85 -6.72 17.87 -8.28
N ASP A 86 -6.24 18.62 -9.25
CA ASP A 86 -5.76 19.99 -9.07
C ASP A 86 -4.75 20.08 -7.90
N ASP A 87 -5.06 20.84 -6.85
CA ASP A 87 -4.22 20.96 -5.65
C ASP A 87 -4.58 19.93 -4.56
N GLU A 88 -5.61 19.10 -4.79
CA GLU A 88 -6.03 18.06 -3.84
C GLU A 88 -5.21 16.79 -3.98
N GLN A 89 -4.69 16.29 -2.86
CA GLN A 89 -3.89 15.07 -2.80
C GLN A 89 -4.33 14.20 -1.64
N TYR A 90 -4.75 12.96 -1.93
CA TYR A 90 -5.17 12.00 -0.93
C TYR A 90 -4.47 10.65 -1.14
N ILE A 91 -4.36 9.87 -0.07
CA ILE A 91 -3.91 8.47 -0.12
C ILE A 91 -5.07 7.57 0.27
N PHE A 92 -5.35 6.57 -0.56
CA PHE A 92 -6.35 5.53 -0.32
C PHE A 92 -5.64 4.18 -0.12
N GLY A 93 -5.85 3.52 1.00
CA GLY A 93 -5.23 2.22 1.35
C GLY A 93 -6.15 1.29 2.16
N ASP A 94 -6.06 -0.03 2.07
CA ASP A 94 -5.56 -0.84 0.96
C ASP A 94 -6.64 -0.97 -0.11
N CYS A 95 -6.27 -0.80 -1.37
CA CYS A 95 -7.23 -0.82 -2.47
C CYS A 95 -6.96 -1.94 -3.50
N ALA A 96 -5.89 -2.77 -3.30
CA ALA A 96 -5.44 -3.65 -4.36
C ALA A 96 -4.91 -5.02 -3.93
N ILE A 97 -4.48 -5.23 -2.67
CA ILE A 97 -3.62 -6.37 -2.33
C ILE A 97 -4.26 -7.37 -1.35
N ASN A 98 -4.86 -6.90 -0.25
CA ASN A 98 -5.27 -7.79 0.84
C ASN A 98 -6.79 -8.02 0.84
N PRO A 99 -7.28 -9.18 0.37
CA PRO A 99 -8.70 -9.48 0.38
C PRO A 99 -9.26 -9.68 1.80
N GLU A 100 -8.43 -10.17 2.71
CA GLU A 100 -8.82 -10.39 4.10
C GLU A 100 -7.84 -9.68 5.03
N LEU A 101 -8.39 -8.81 5.89
CA LEU A 101 -7.65 -8.06 6.90
C LEU A 101 -8.30 -8.22 8.27
N ASP A 102 -7.49 -8.65 9.22
CA ASP A 102 -7.75 -8.54 10.64
C ASP A 102 -7.39 -7.13 11.16
N ALA A 103 -7.66 -6.87 12.43
CA ALA A 103 -7.36 -5.58 13.05
C ALA A 103 -5.86 -5.26 13.01
N GLN A 104 -4.99 -6.25 13.21
CA GLN A 104 -3.54 -6.07 13.14
C GLN A 104 -3.07 -5.68 11.73
N GLY A 105 -3.54 -6.38 10.69
CA GLY A 105 -3.20 -6.06 9.31
C GLY A 105 -3.69 -4.67 8.89
N LEU A 106 -4.91 -4.29 9.32
CA LEU A 106 -5.46 -2.98 9.04
C LEU A 106 -4.66 -1.86 9.75
N ALA A 107 -4.21 -2.10 10.98
CA ALA A 107 -3.34 -1.19 11.71
C ALA A 107 -1.97 -1.01 11.02
N GLU A 108 -1.36 -2.09 10.55
CA GLU A 108 -0.10 -2.03 9.80
C GLU A 108 -0.24 -1.21 8.51
N ILE A 109 -1.35 -1.39 7.77
CA ILE A 109 -1.63 -0.60 6.57
C ILE A 109 -1.75 0.88 6.92
N ALA A 110 -2.44 1.24 8.01
CA ALA A 110 -2.57 2.62 8.44
C ALA A 110 -1.21 3.27 8.73
N VAL A 111 -0.35 2.57 9.45
CA VAL A 111 1.00 3.06 9.80
C VAL A 111 1.90 3.16 8.58
N GLU A 112 1.91 2.15 7.69
CA GLU A 112 2.71 2.18 6.46
C GLU A 112 2.20 3.26 5.49
N SER A 113 0.88 3.51 5.43
CA SER A 113 0.32 4.61 4.63
C SER A 113 0.70 5.98 5.19
N ALA A 114 0.76 6.14 6.51
CA ALA A 114 1.28 7.35 7.14
C ALA A 114 2.76 7.58 6.80
N LYS A 115 3.60 6.54 6.90
CA LYS A 115 5.02 6.62 6.50
C LYS A 115 5.17 6.96 5.02
N SER A 116 4.35 6.36 4.16
CA SER A 116 4.34 6.70 2.73
C SER A 116 3.97 8.18 2.52
N ALA A 117 2.94 8.69 3.19
CA ALA A 117 2.56 10.10 3.12
C ALA A 117 3.72 11.02 3.52
N LEU A 118 4.36 10.76 4.66
CA LEU A 118 5.54 11.52 5.12
C LEU A 118 6.67 11.53 4.10
N SER A 119 6.96 10.38 3.49
CA SER A 119 8.04 10.24 2.52
C SER A 119 7.79 11.00 1.19
N PHE A 120 6.54 11.32 0.91
CA PHE A 120 6.13 12.19 -0.20
C PHE A 120 5.81 13.63 0.23
N GLY A 121 6.22 14.04 1.44
CA GLY A 121 6.12 15.41 1.93
C GLY A 121 4.72 15.82 2.40
N MET A 122 3.83 14.88 2.63
CA MET A 122 2.50 15.13 3.19
C MET A 122 2.55 15.06 4.73
N GLU A 123 1.76 15.87 5.41
CA GLU A 123 1.47 15.70 6.84
C GLU A 123 0.27 14.76 7.02
N PRO A 124 0.47 13.48 7.41
CA PRO A 124 -0.60 12.51 7.36
C PRO A 124 -1.64 12.72 8.46
N LYS A 125 -2.88 12.91 8.05
CA LYS A 125 -4.09 12.83 8.85
C LYS A 125 -4.87 11.59 8.41
N VAL A 126 -4.61 10.48 9.09
CA VAL A 126 -5.07 9.13 8.72
C VAL A 126 -6.43 8.86 9.34
N ALA A 127 -7.46 8.76 8.51
CA ALA A 127 -8.81 8.37 8.92
C ALA A 127 -9.02 6.86 8.73
N MET A 128 -9.31 6.16 9.82
CA MET A 128 -9.78 4.77 9.78
C MET A 128 -11.25 4.74 9.42
N LEU A 129 -11.58 4.27 8.21
CA LEU A 129 -12.93 4.36 7.67
C LEU A 129 -13.85 3.21 8.12
N SER A 130 -15.10 3.56 8.30
CA SER A 130 -16.21 2.65 8.64
C SER A 130 -17.54 3.25 8.16
N PHE A 131 -18.62 2.49 8.21
CA PHE A 131 -19.97 3.04 8.14
C PHE A 131 -20.43 3.66 9.48
N SER A 132 -19.62 3.55 10.54
CA SER A 132 -19.82 4.16 11.86
C SER A 132 -18.90 5.38 12.05
N THR A 133 -19.32 6.34 12.85
CA THR A 133 -18.49 7.45 13.33
C THR A 133 -18.55 7.48 14.84
N LYS A 134 -17.40 7.28 15.51
CA LYS A 134 -17.23 7.38 16.98
C LYS A 134 -18.30 6.61 17.77
N GLY A 135 -18.55 5.36 17.35
CA GLY A 135 -19.47 4.46 18.04
C GLY A 135 -20.94 4.64 17.67
N SER A 136 -21.25 5.36 16.57
CA SER A 136 -22.66 5.56 16.11
C SER A 136 -23.36 4.27 15.68
N ALA A 137 -22.61 3.21 15.37
CA ALA A 137 -23.11 1.88 15.04
C ALA A 137 -22.26 0.79 15.71
N LYS A 138 -22.79 -0.44 15.75
CA LYS A 138 -22.11 -1.60 16.33
C LYS A 138 -22.18 -2.79 15.37
N SER A 139 -21.05 -3.37 15.05
CA SER A 139 -20.89 -4.64 14.34
C SER A 139 -19.47 -5.15 14.55
N ASP A 140 -19.20 -6.38 14.12
CA ASP A 140 -17.84 -6.95 14.15
C ASP A 140 -16.89 -6.14 13.28
N ASP A 141 -17.34 -5.63 12.13
CA ASP A 141 -16.53 -4.77 11.27
C ASP A 141 -16.17 -3.43 11.94
N VAL A 142 -17.10 -2.80 12.67
CA VAL A 142 -16.83 -1.59 13.45
C VAL A 142 -15.81 -1.90 14.56
N THR A 143 -16.00 -2.99 15.28
CA THR A 143 -15.08 -3.42 16.34
C THR A 143 -13.68 -3.65 15.78
N LYS A 144 -13.55 -4.34 14.64
CA LYS A 144 -12.28 -4.54 13.94
C LYS A 144 -11.56 -3.22 13.65
N VAL A 145 -12.28 -2.19 13.15
CA VAL A 145 -11.68 -0.89 12.84
C VAL A 145 -11.26 -0.16 14.11
N GLN A 146 -12.04 -0.23 15.19
CA GLN A 146 -11.71 0.38 16.48
C GLN A 146 -10.46 -0.28 17.12
N GLU A 147 -10.35 -1.60 17.05
CA GLU A 147 -9.16 -2.35 17.48
C GLU A 147 -7.94 -1.97 16.63
N ALA A 148 -8.11 -1.90 15.31
CA ALA A 148 -7.05 -1.50 14.39
C ALA A 148 -6.55 -0.08 14.67
N LEU A 149 -7.45 0.87 14.97
CA LEU A 149 -7.08 2.23 15.35
C LEU A 149 -6.17 2.24 16.59
N LYS A 150 -6.56 1.49 17.63
CA LYS A 150 -5.77 1.41 18.87
C LYS A 150 -4.37 0.85 18.59
N LEU A 151 -4.28 -0.27 17.87
CA LEU A 151 -3.01 -0.88 17.50
C LEU A 151 -2.13 0.04 16.64
N ALA A 152 -2.73 0.79 15.70
CA ALA A 152 -2.02 1.75 14.88
C ALA A 152 -1.45 2.90 15.70
N GLN A 153 -2.22 3.45 16.64
CA GLN A 153 -1.77 4.51 17.56
C GLN A 153 -0.64 4.02 18.48
N GLU A 154 -0.75 2.82 19.03
CA GLU A 154 0.30 2.20 19.85
C GLU A 154 1.58 2.00 19.02
N LYS A 155 1.46 1.57 17.76
CA LYS A 155 2.61 1.37 16.87
C LYS A 155 3.27 2.69 16.48
N VAL A 156 2.53 3.75 16.19
CA VAL A 156 3.09 5.10 15.92
C VAL A 156 3.91 5.57 17.13
N GLN A 157 3.41 5.35 18.34
CA GLN A 157 4.13 5.72 19.57
C GLN A 157 5.38 4.87 19.78
N SER A 158 5.29 3.56 19.64
CA SER A 158 6.42 2.64 19.85
C SER A 158 7.53 2.83 18.82
N ASP A 159 7.18 3.12 17.57
CA ASP A 159 8.12 3.35 16.48
C ASP A 159 8.66 4.81 16.46
N ASN A 160 8.19 5.68 17.40
CA ASN A 160 8.52 7.12 17.49
C ASN A 160 8.30 7.86 16.15
N ILE A 161 7.17 7.61 15.48
CA ILE A 161 6.84 8.28 14.23
C ILE A 161 6.22 9.64 14.55
N GLU A 162 6.93 10.70 14.22
CA GLU A 162 6.49 12.08 14.46
C GLU A 162 5.59 12.61 13.33
N ASN A 163 4.82 13.67 13.63
CA ASN A 163 3.97 14.37 12.67
C ASN A 163 2.88 13.51 12.02
N VAL A 164 2.36 12.52 12.75
CA VAL A 164 1.29 11.62 12.30
C VAL A 164 0.07 11.75 13.21
N VAL A 165 -1.09 11.97 12.61
CA VAL A 165 -2.38 11.86 13.29
C VAL A 165 -3.12 10.66 12.72
N ILE A 166 -3.48 9.69 13.59
CA ILE A 166 -4.37 8.57 13.23
C ILE A 166 -5.59 8.64 14.14
N ASP A 167 -6.78 8.70 13.53
CA ASP A 167 -8.04 8.77 14.29
C ASP A 167 -9.17 8.00 13.56
N GLY A 168 -10.25 7.70 14.25
CA GLY A 168 -11.40 6.93 13.74
C GLY A 168 -12.30 6.44 14.88
N GLU A 169 -13.23 5.55 14.62
CA GLU A 169 -13.65 5.22 13.23
C GLU A 169 -14.50 6.36 12.69
N PHE A 170 -14.43 6.57 11.38
CA PHE A 170 -15.17 7.62 10.69
C PHE A 170 -15.95 7.09 9.47
N GLN A 171 -17.15 7.60 9.27
CA GLN A 171 -17.72 7.63 7.94
C GLN A 171 -16.91 8.57 7.06
N PHE A 172 -16.89 8.32 5.74
CA PHE A 172 -16.06 9.08 4.81
C PHE A 172 -16.38 10.57 4.81
N ASP A 173 -17.67 10.93 4.88
CA ASP A 173 -18.15 12.32 4.93
C ASP A 173 -17.66 13.04 6.22
N ALA A 174 -17.63 12.35 7.35
CA ALA A 174 -17.11 12.90 8.60
C ALA A 174 -15.58 13.06 8.59
N ALA A 175 -14.87 12.25 7.79
CA ALA A 175 -13.42 12.34 7.68
C ALA A 175 -12.94 13.49 6.79
N ILE A 176 -13.76 13.94 5.80
CA ILE A 176 -13.32 14.90 4.77
C ILE A 176 -14.11 16.21 4.76
N VAL A 177 -15.26 16.29 5.44
CA VAL A 177 -16.10 17.49 5.46
C VAL A 177 -16.17 18.08 6.85
N PRO A 178 -15.58 19.28 7.11
CA PRO A 178 -15.51 19.89 8.45
C PRO A 178 -16.87 20.06 9.14
N SER A 179 -17.90 20.52 8.41
CA SER A 179 -19.24 20.70 8.97
C SER A 179 -19.95 19.41 9.36
N VAL A 180 -19.52 18.28 8.78
CA VAL A 180 -20.01 16.93 9.14
C VAL A 180 -19.23 16.41 10.35
N ALA A 181 -17.90 16.60 10.36
CA ALA A 181 -17.04 16.23 11.48
C ALA A 181 -17.48 16.90 12.78
N GLU A 182 -17.76 18.21 12.74
CA GLU A 182 -18.25 18.97 13.90
C GLU A 182 -19.50 18.38 14.53
N LYS A 183 -20.42 17.86 13.69
CA LYS A 183 -21.70 17.25 14.14
C LYS A 183 -21.55 15.81 14.60
N LYS A 184 -20.77 14.99 13.85
CA LYS A 184 -20.68 13.53 14.07
C LYS A 184 -19.54 13.12 14.97
N ALA A 185 -18.47 13.91 15.05
CA ALA A 185 -17.26 13.61 15.80
C ALA A 185 -16.70 14.82 16.54
N PRO A 186 -17.48 15.53 17.37
CA PRO A 186 -17.02 16.71 18.09
C PRO A 186 -15.82 16.36 18.97
N GLY A 187 -14.74 17.14 18.84
CA GLY A 187 -13.50 16.93 19.62
C GLY A 187 -12.60 15.79 19.13
N ALA A 188 -12.88 15.15 18.00
CA ALA A 188 -11.96 14.23 17.36
C ALA A 188 -10.68 14.94 16.90
N LYS A 189 -9.58 14.20 16.73
CA LYS A 189 -8.30 14.77 16.24
C LYS A 189 -8.37 15.17 14.77
N ILE A 190 -9.18 14.48 13.99
CA ILE A 190 -9.49 14.79 12.60
C ILE A 190 -10.84 15.49 12.55
N GLN A 191 -10.87 16.69 11.99
CA GLN A 191 -12.02 17.57 11.94
C GLN A 191 -12.50 17.83 10.50
N GLY A 192 -12.59 16.72 9.70
CA GLY A 192 -12.98 16.81 8.29
C GLY A 192 -11.85 17.24 7.37
N ASP A 193 -10.63 17.00 7.77
CA ASP A 193 -9.39 17.41 7.12
C ASP A 193 -8.42 16.23 6.90
N ALA A 194 -8.94 15.02 6.87
CA ALA A 194 -8.16 13.83 6.56
C ALA A 194 -7.62 13.87 5.13
N ASN A 195 -6.39 13.37 4.95
CA ASN A 195 -5.75 13.22 3.65
C ASN A 195 -5.25 11.79 3.38
N VAL A 196 -5.34 10.88 4.36
CA VAL A 196 -5.07 9.45 4.20
C VAL A 196 -6.29 8.67 4.68
N PHE A 197 -6.86 7.84 3.83
CA PHE A 197 -8.08 7.09 4.10
C PHE A 197 -7.79 5.59 4.07
N ILE A 198 -8.02 4.92 5.21
CA ILE A 198 -7.84 3.47 5.34
C ILE A 198 -9.19 2.79 5.29
N PHE A 199 -9.41 2.02 4.25
CA PHE A 199 -10.65 1.31 4.00
C PHE A 199 -10.74 0.02 4.81
N PRO A 200 -11.92 -0.35 5.35
CA PRO A 200 -12.08 -1.51 6.24
C PRO A 200 -11.94 -2.86 5.53
N SER A 201 -12.00 -2.86 4.20
CA SER A 201 -11.89 -4.05 3.35
C SER A 201 -11.38 -3.69 1.96
N LEU A 202 -10.85 -4.69 1.23
CA LEU A 202 -10.40 -4.52 -0.14
C LEU A 202 -11.54 -4.07 -1.07
N GLU A 203 -12.74 -4.61 -0.90
CA GLU A 203 -13.91 -4.26 -1.71
C GLU A 203 -14.23 -2.77 -1.57
N ALA A 204 -14.28 -2.27 -0.33
CA ALA A 204 -14.55 -0.86 -0.06
C ALA A 204 -13.49 0.04 -0.69
N GLY A 205 -12.22 -0.28 -0.51
CA GLY A 205 -11.10 0.47 -1.09
C GLY A 205 -11.08 0.42 -2.62
N ASN A 206 -11.24 -0.77 -3.20
CA ASN A 206 -11.21 -0.97 -4.66
C ASN A 206 -12.39 -0.29 -5.38
N ILE A 207 -13.58 -0.35 -4.79
CA ILE A 207 -14.75 0.34 -5.32
C ILE A 207 -14.60 1.85 -5.11
N GLY A 208 -14.16 2.27 -3.91
CA GLY A 208 -14.05 3.68 -3.53
C GLY A 208 -13.10 4.46 -4.43
N TYR A 209 -11.87 3.96 -4.66
CA TYR A 209 -10.93 4.69 -5.52
C TYR A 209 -11.42 4.80 -6.97
N LYS A 210 -12.08 3.75 -7.50
CA LYS A 210 -12.62 3.77 -8.86
C LYS A 210 -13.79 4.75 -9.01
N ILE A 211 -14.64 4.88 -7.99
CA ILE A 211 -15.71 5.88 -7.97
C ILE A 211 -15.08 7.28 -7.96
N ALA A 212 -14.13 7.54 -7.09
CA ALA A 212 -13.41 8.82 -7.04
C ALA A 212 -12.73 9.14 -8.38
N GLN A 213 -12.05 8.16 -8.99
CA GLN A 213 -11.44 8.31 -10.30
C GLN A 213 -12.45 8.60 -11.39
N ARG A 214 -13.48 7.75 -11.56
CA ARG A 214 -14.35 7.79 -12.73
C ARG A 214 -15.47 8.84 -12.64
N LEU A 215 -16.00 9.07 -11.45
CA LEU A 215 -17.06 10.05 -11.22
C LEU A 215 -16.53 11.34 -10.61
N GLY A 216 -15.52 11.26 -9.74
CA GLY A 216 -14.91 12.41 -9.08
C GLY A 216 -13.88 13.15 -9.94
N GLY A 217 -13.35 12.52 -11.00
CA GLY A 217 -12.35 13.10 -11.87
C GLY A 217 -10.95 13.18 -11.25
N TYR A 218 -10.66 12.30 -10.28
CA TYR A 218 -9.31 12.18 -9.72
C TYR A 218 -8.43 11.30 -10.59
N ASP A 219 -7.17 11.66 -10.72
CA ASP A 219 -6.14 10.75 -11.19
C ASP A 219 -5.79 9.77 -10.06
N ALA A 220 -5.88 8.48 -10.36
CA ALA A 220 -5.57 7.42 -9.40
C ALA A 220 -4.21 6.80 -9.76
N VAL A 221 -3.14 7.29 -9.15
CA VAL A 221 -1.78 6.82 -9.40
C VAL A 221 -1.45 5.66 -8.47
N GLY A 222 -1.30 4.47 -9.03
CA GLY A 222 -1.05 3.25 -8.26
C GLY A 222 -1.48 1.97 -8.99
N PRO A 223 -1.52 0.82 -8.27
CA PRO A 223 -1.18 0.72 -6.84
C PRO A 223 0.31 0.87 -6.57
N VAL A 224 0.64 1.71 -5.62
CA VAL A 224 1.99 1.84 -5.07
C VAL A 224 2.11 0.85 -3.91
N LEU A 225 3.01 -0.12 -4.04
CA LEU A 225 3.22 -1.12 -3.01
C LEU A 225 4.07 -0.57 -1.88
N GLN A 226 3.65 -0.84 -0.67
CA GLN A 226 4.33 -0.45 0.55
C GLN A 226 4.66 -1.65 1.44
N GLY A 227 5.63 -1.49 2.33
CA GLY A 227 6.07 -2.55 3.22
C GLY A 227 7.09 -3.52 2.63
N LEU A 228 7.53 -3.37 1.38
CA LEU A 228 8.59 -4.18 0.77
C LEU A 228 9.98 -3.62 1.08
N ASN A 229 11.00 -4.51 1.18
CA ASN A 229 12.40 -4.10 1.39
C ASN A 229 13.01 -3.28 0.24
N SER A 230 12.44 -3.38 -0.97
CA SER A 230 12.84 -2.59 -2.13
C SER A 230 11.61 -2.31 -2.99
N PRO A 231 11.57 -1.19 -3.74
CA PRO A 231 10.41 -0.81 -4.50
C PRO A 231 10.09 -1.79 -5.64
N VAL A 232 8.88 -2.33 -5.60
CA VAL A 232 8.29 -3.07 -6.71
C VAL A 232 6.85 -2.63 -6.79
N ASN A 233 6.43 -2.06 -7.91
CA ASN A 233 5.09 -1.54 -8.10
C ASN A 233 4.37 -2.22 -9.27
N ASP A 234 3.05 -2.31 -9.15
CA ASP A 234 2.17 -2.99 -10.10
C ASP A 234 1.36 -1.96 -10.90
N LEU A 235 1.21 -2.19 -12.18
CA LEU A 235 0.36 -1.41 -13.07
C LEU A 235 -0.95 -2.17 -13.33
N SER A 236 -2.05 -1.45 -13.43
CA SER A 236 -3.27 -1.99 -14.00
C SER A 236 -3.07 -2.39 -15.46
N ARG A 237 -3.70 -3.47 -15.91
CA ARG A 237 -3.76 -3.84 -17.34
C ARG A 237 -4.46 -2.81 -18.22
N GLY A 238 -5.16 -1.86 -17.62
CA GLY A 238 -5.79 -0.74 -18.30
C GLY A 238 -5.04 0.58 -18.09
N CYS A 239 -3.76 0.55 -17.73
CA CYS A 239 -2.95 1.74 -17.49
C CYS A 239 -2.69 2.51 -18.78
N SER A 240 -2.62 3.82 -18.66
CA SER A 240 -2.19 4.75 -19.71
C SER A 240 -0.66 4.89 -19.72
N THR A 241 -0.13 5.55 -20.72
CA THR A 241 1.31 5.93 -20.78
C THR A 241 1.68 6.81 -19.59
N GLU A 242 0.77 7.69 -19.17
CA GLU A 242 0.96 8.58 -18.04
C GLU A 242 1.02 7.84 -16.70
N ASP A 243 0.18 6.81 -16.52
CA ASP A 243 0.26 5.94 -15.34
C ASP A 243 1.64 5.26 -15.23
N VAL A 244 2.18 4.77 -16.36
CA VAL A 244 3.53 4.16 -16.40
C VAL A 244 4.59 5.19 -16.03
N TYR A 245 4.50 6.41 -16.58
CA TYR A 245 5.44 7.50 -16.28
C TYR A 245 5.39 7.88 -14.79
N ASN A 246 4.21 8.17 -14.28
CA ASN A 246 4.01 8.59 -12.88
C ASN A 246 4.45 7.52 -11.90
N LEU A 247 4.07 6.25 -12.13
CA LEU A 247 4.47 5.15 -11.25
C LEU A 247 5.98 4.88 -11.30
N SER A 248 6.63 5.14 -12.44
CA SER A 248 8.09 5.02 -12.56
C SER A 248 8.80 6.08 -11.72
N ILE A 249 8.31 7.34 -11.72
CA ILE A 249 8.83 8.42 -10.86
C ILE A 249 8.65 8.07 -9.38
N ILE A 250 7.45 7.61 -8.99
CA ILE A 250 7.17 7.20 -7.61
C ILE A 250 8.09 6.06 -7.19
N THR A 251 8.28 5.05 -8.05
CA THR A 251 9.18 3.93 -7.77
C THR A 251 10.63 4.39 -7.58
N ALA A 252 11.09 5.32 -8.40
CA ALA A 252 12.42 5.92 -8.24
C ALA A 252 12.53 6.71 -6.93
N ALA A 253 11.53 7.51 -6.57
CA ALA A 253 11.49 8.23 -5.29
C ALA A 253 11.52 7.28 -4.09
N GLN A 254 10.75 6.17 -4.14
CA GLN A 254 10.78 5.15 -3.08
C GLN A 254 12.18 4.52 -2.92
N SER A 255 12.99 4.45 -3.97
CA SER A 255 14.33 3.85 -3.90
C SER A 255 15.38 4.75 -3.23
N LEU A 256 15.05 6.00 -2.97
CA LEU A 256 15.91 6.98 -2.28
C LEU A 256 15.65 7.03 -0.77
N GLN A 257 14.66 6.29 -0.28
CA GLN A 257 14.26 6.17 1.13
C GLN A 257 14.90 4.93 1.75
#